data_42320e4c6d768739748f56687ecfbd2e
#
_entry.id   42320e4c6d768739748f56687ecfbd2e
#
_cell.length_a   1.000
_cell.length_b   1.000
_cell.length_c   1.000
_cell.angle_alpha   90.00
_cell.angle_beta   90.00
_cell.angle_gamma   90.00
#
_symmetry.space_group_name_H-M   'P 1'
#
loop_
_entity.id
_entity.type
_entity.pdbx_description
1 polymer ?
#
loop_
_entity_poly.entity_id
_entity_poly.type
_entity_poly.pdbx_seq_one_letter_code
_entity_poly.pdbx_strand_id
1 'polypeptide(L)'
;MTNRFDRDTKITPVGEGRYEVRIDRGWWIVRGPNGGYVAAILAKAADHAVADANRPLRSLTIHFLRPPQEGKAYVETVVERVGRTLTTVTARLIQNGKLQALATAAHAIPRETGGFVHARMPEVRPPEECEVREQPTDRDMPSLHDRYEQRFAIGPVPFSKEERTKEARSGGWIRLKEPRPWDTAEIAAICDAWPPAIFASSDMPPTSGGVPTVDLTVHILAPEILASLAPDAFVLVDFSTRAVQGGYLEEDGEIWSADGRLLAQARQLGVVL
;
A
#
# COMPACT_ATOMS: atom_id res chain seq x y z
N MET A 1 12.07 20.77 5.85
CA MET A 1 12.64 19.81 4.87
C MET A 1 11.48 18.99 4.35
N THR A 2 11.45 18.64 3.07
CA THR A 2 10.41 17.79 2.50
C THR A 2 10.58 16.36 3.02
N ASN A 3 9.50 15.73 3.52
CA ASN A 3 9.49 14.35 3.97
C ASN A 3 9.97 13.41 2.83
N ARG A 4 10.61 12.31 3.20
CA ARG A 4 11.20 11.37 2.24
C ARG A 4 10.15 10.70 1.34
N PHE A 5 9.01 10.30 1.90
CA PHE A 5 7.91 9.74 1.11
C PHE A 5 7.44 10.71 0.02
N ASP A 6 7.23 11.99 0.39
CA ASP A 6 6.80 13.01 -0.58
C ASP A 6 7.85 13.30 -1.66
N ARG A 7 9.12 13.30 -1.28
CA ARG A 7 10.23 13.47 -2.24
C ARG A 7 10.32 12.29 -3.20
N ASP A 8 10.27 11.06 -2.69
CA ASP A 8 10.52 9.85 -3.46
C ASP A 8 9.27 9.40 -4.27
N THR A 9 8.07 9.87 -3.90
CA THR A 9 6.81 9.70 -4.68
C THR A 9 6.43 10.94 -5.49
N LYS A 10 7.34 11.93 -5.59
CA LYS A 10 7.09 13.17 -6.32
C LYS A 10 6.81 12.87 -7.78
N ILE A 11 5.75 13.48 -8.31
CA ILE A 11 5.44 13.56 -9.73
C ILE A 11 5.78 14.96 -10.24
N THR A 12 6.33 15.07 -11.43
CA THR A 12 6.65 16.36 -12.08
C THR A 12 5.96 16.39 -13.43
N PRO A 13 4.98 17.28 -13.66
CA PRO A 13 4.33 17.42 -14.97
C PRO A 13 5.34 17.74 -16.07
N VAL A 14 5.30 16.99 -17.19
CA VAL A 14 6.17 17.18 -18.36
C VAL A 14 5.38 17.25 -19.67
N GLY A 15 4.06 17.24 -19.57
CA GLY A 15 3.11 17.33 -20.66
C GLY A 15 1.70 17.08 -20.16
N GLU A 16 0.71 17.20 -21.04
CA GLU A 16 -0.67 16.90 -20.70
C GLU A 16 -0.81 15.41 -20.31
N GLY A 17 -1.32 15.15 -19.11
CA GLY A 17 -1.50 13.79 -18.58
C GLY A 17 -0.19 13.01 -18.43
N ARG A 18 0.99 13.65 -18.50
CA ARG A 18 2.28 12.97 -18.42
C ARG A 18 3.17 13.57 -17.34
N TYR A 19 3.71 12.70 -16.50
CA TYR A 19 4.52 13.06 -15.33
C TYR A 19 5.85 12.31 -15.34
N GLU A 20 6.92 13.02 -15.07
CA GLU A 20 8.21 12.43 -14.77
C GLU A 20 8.24 12.03 -13.30
N VAL A 21 8.73 10.82 -13.02
CA VAL A 21 8.94 10.26 -11.68
C VAL A 21 10.33 9.66 -11.58
N ARG A 22 10.84 9.53 -10.36
CA ARG A 22 12.11 8.86 -10.11
C ARG A 22 11.88 7.69 -9.17
N ILE A 23 12.11 6.49 -9.64
CA ILE A 23 12.05 5.27 -8.82
C ILE A 23 13.30 5.24 -7.92
N ASP A 24 13.07 5.30 -6.61
CA ASP A 24 14.14 5.36 -5.61
C ASP A 24 14.43 3.98 -5.02
N ARG A 25 15.72 3.63 -4.94
CA ARG A 25 16.21 2.33 -4.43
C ARG A 25 15.82 2.07 -2.98
N GLY A 26 15.59 3.10 -2.20
CA GLY A 26 15.20 2.99 -0.79
C GLY A 26 13.83 2.36 -0.52
N TRP A 27 13.06 2.05 -1.56
CA TRP A 27 11.73 1.41 -1.47
C TRP A 27 11.73 -0.04 -1.98
N TRP A 28 12.92 -0.63 -2.14
CA TRP A 28 13.06 -2.03 -2.58
C TRP A 28 12.66 -3.01 -1.49
N ILE A 29 12.10 -4.13 -1.92
CA ILE A 29 11.95 -5.33 -1.11
C ILE A 29 13.02 -6.37 -1.53
N VAL A 30 12.69 -7.35 -2.33
CA VAL A 30 13.68 -8.38 -2.75
C VAL A 30 14.20 -8.11 -4.16
N ARG A 31 13.33 -8.11 -5.16
CA ARG A 31 13.69 -8.04 -6.59
C ARG A 31 13.30 -6.72 -7.26
N GLY A 32 12.65 -5.84 -6.54
CA GLY A 32 12.13 -4.58 -7.09
C GLY A 32 11.56 -3.69 -5.99
N PRO A 33 11.05 -2.51 -6.38
CA PRO A 33 10.35 -1.65 -5.45
C PRO A 33 9.06 -2.31 -4.96
N ASN A 34 8.67 -2.00 -3.72
CA ASN A 34 7.40 -2.39 -3.14
C ASN A 34 6.21 -1.91 -3.98
N GLY A 35 5.19 -2.74 -4.13
CA GLY A 35 4.01 -2.41 -4.92
C GLY A 35 3.23 -1.23 -4.34
N GLY A 36 3.18 -1.09 -3.02
CA GLY A 36 2.58 0.05 -2.34
C GLY A 36 3.27 1.38 -2.65
N TYR A 37 4.61 1.39 -2.77
CA TYR A 37 5.33 2.57 -3.24
C TYR A 37 4.94 2.94 -4.68
N VAL A 38 4.81 1.96 -5.56
CA VAL A 38 4.32 2.18 -6.94
C VAL A 38 2.87 2.66 -6.93
N ALA A 39 2.03 2.10 -6.04
CA ALA A 39 0.64 2.52 -5.86
C ALA A 39 0.54 4.00 -5.47
N ALA A 40 1.39 4.47 -4.54
CA ALA A 40 1.42 5.87 -4.14
C ALA A 40 1.78 6.81 -5.31
N ILE A 41 2.74 6.44 -6.14
CA ILE A 41 3.11 7.22 -7.32
C ILE A 41 1.93 7.32 -8.31
N LEU A 42 1.26 6.19 -8.58
CA LEU A 42 0.10 6.14 -9.48
C LEU A 42 -1.11 6.89 -8.91
N ALA A 43 -1.35 6.78 -7.59
CA ALA A 43 -2.39 7.53 -6.89
C ALA A 43 -2.16 9.05 -7.01
N LYS A 44 -0.95 9.54 -6.72
CA LYS A 44 -0.59 10.97 -6.84
C LYS A 44 -0.76 11.48 -8.28
N ALA A 45 -0.40 10.67 -9.27
CA ALA A 45 -0.59 11.06 -10.67
C ALA A 45 -2.08 11.13 -11.05
N ALA A 46 -2.90 10.19 -10.56
CA ALA A 46 -4.34 10.20 -10.76
C ALA A 46 -5.01 11.38 -10.04
N ASP A 47 -4.63 11.67 -8.78
CA ASP A 47 -5.10 12.85 -8.03
C ASP A 47 -4.81 14.15 -8.78
N HIS A 48 -3.58 14.28 -9.32
CA HIS A 48 -3.20 15.46 -10.08
C HIS A 48 -3.99 15.59 -11.40
N ALA A 49 -4.29 14.47 -12.07
CA ALA A 49 -5.09 14.47 -13.29
C ALA A 49 -6.56 14.84 -13.03
N VAL A 50 -7.10 14.49 -11.87
CA VAL A 50 -8.47 14.87 -11.46
C VAL A 50 -8.54 16.35 -11.12
N ALA A 51 -7.49 16.91 -10.52
CA ALA A 51 -7.35 18.34 -10.17
C ALA A 51 -8.55 18.92 -9.39
N ASP A 52 -9.19 18.12 -8.54
CA ASP A 52 -10.34 18.52 -7.72
C ASP A 52 -10.18 17.95 -6.30
N ALA A 53 -9.79 18.81 -5.36
CA ALA A 53 -9.58 18.45 -3.96
C ALA A 53 -10.84 17.93 -3.24
N ASN A 54 -12.04 18.22 -3.77
CA ASN A 54 -13.29 17.69 -3.24
C ASN A 54 -13.58 16.26 -3.68
N ARG A 55 -12.74 15.68 -4.53
CA ARG A 55 -12.86 14.31 -5.04
C ARG A 55 -11.67 13.47 -4.57
N PRO A 56 -11.61 13.08 -3.30
CA PRO A 56 -10.55 12.17 -2.85
C PRO A 56 -10.60 10.83 -3.59
N LEU A 57 -9.46 10.17 -3.65
CA LEU A 57 -9.36 8.80 -4.15
C LEU A 57 -10.24 7.86 -3.31
N ARG A 58 -11.05 7.03 -3.97
CA ARG A 58 -11.94 6.03 -3.36
C ARG A 58 -11.55 4.61 -3.72
N SER A 59 -11.01 4.40 -4.92
CA SER A 59 -10.60 3.09 -5.39
C SER A 59 -9.38 3.20 -6.28
N LEU A 60 -8.45 2.28 -6.11
CA LEU A 60 -7.27 2.12 -6.96
C LEU A 60 -7.06 0.63 -7.20
N THR A 61 -7.13 0.19 -8.46
CA THR A 61 -6.78 -1.18 -8.87
C THR A 61 -5.57 -1.13 -9.76
N ILE A 62 -4.54 -1.91 -9.43
CA ILE A 62 -3.25 -1.93 -10.12
C ILE A 62 -2.93 -3.34 -10.58
N HIS A 63 -2.46 -3.50 -11.81
CA HIS A 63 -1.79 -4.69 -12.29
C HIS A 63 -0.29 -4.43 -12.43
N PHE A 64 0.54 -5.24 -11.77
CA PHE A 64 1.99 -5.18 -11.84
C PHE A 64 2.51 -6.10 -12.94
N LEU A 65 3.07 -5.53 -14.00
CA LEU A 65 3.50 -6.29 -15.17
C LEU A 65 5.00 -6.61 -15.14
N ARG A 66 5.79 -5.69 -14.58
CA ARG A 66 7.25 -5.81 -14.46
C ARG A 66 7.75 -4.97 -13.30
N PRO A 67 8.77 -5.40 -12.55
CA PRO A 67 9.40 -4.56 -11.55
C PRO A 67 10.12 -3.39 -12.24
N PRO A 68 9.78 -2.13 -11.94
CA PRO A 68 10.57 -1.00 -12.44
C PRO A 68 11.96 -1.01 -11.82
N GLN A 69 12.92 -0.46 -12.56
CA GLN A 69 14.30 -0.29 -12.13
C GLN A 69 14.48 1.07 -11.44
N GLU A 70 15.53 1.21 -10.65
CA GLU A 70 15.93 2.51 -10.13
C GLU A 70 16.16 3.51 -11.25
N GLY A 71 15.74 4.77 -11.04
CA GLY A 71 15.95 5.85 -11.96
C GLY A 71 14.69 6.45 -12.54
N LYS A 72 14.82 7.11 -13.66
CA LYS A 72 13.76 7.88 -14.31
C LYS A 72 12.69 6.96 -14.92
N ALA A 73 11.44 7.31 -14.69
CA ALA A 73 10.28 6.70 -15.32
C ALA A 73 9.21 7.77 -15.60
N TYR A 74 8.12 7.39 -16.24
CA TYR A 74 7.00 8.28 -16.53
C TYR A 74 5.69 7.64 -16.12
N VAL A 75 4.77 8.45 -15.59
CA VAL A 75 3.36 8.08 -15.47
C VAL A 75 2.58 8.83 -16.54
N GLU A 76 1.77 8.09 -17.30
CA GLU A 76 0.80 8.63 -18.23
C GLU A 76 -0.60 8.40 -17.69
N THR A 77 -1.42 9.45 -17.66
CA THR A 77 -2.81 9.39 -17.18
C THR A 77 -3.78 9.79 -18.25
N VAL A 78 -4.96 9.16 -18.25
CA VAL A 78 -6.10 9.53 -19.06
C VAL A 78 -7.31 9.67 -18.13
N VAL A 79 -7.96 10.83 -18.16
CA VAL A 79 -9.26 11.00 -17.51
C VAL A 79 -10.31 10.39 -18.43
N GLU A 80 -10.74 9.17 -18.09
CA GLU A 80 -11.68 8.38 -18.90
C GLU A 80 -13.09 8.95 -18.86
N ARG A 81 -13.47 9.48 -17.71
CA ARG A 81 -14.80 10.07 -17.51
C ARG A 81 -14.78 11.06 -16.35
N VAL A 82 -15.42 12.20 -16.58
CA VAL A 82 -15.81 13.14 -15.53
C VAL A 82 -17.32 13.10 -15.40
N GLY A 83 -17.81 12.55 -14.29
CA GLY A 83 -19.22 12.57 -13.94
C GLY A 83 -19.54 13.64 -12.89
N ARG A 84 -20.82 13.78 -12.53
CA ARG A 84 -21.24 14.75 -11.51
C ARG A 84 -20.60 14.48 -10.14
N THR A 85 -20.46 13.20 -9.76
CA THR A 85 -19.96 12.78 -8.44
C THR A 85 -18.71 11.93 -8.50
N LEU A 86 -18.40 11.32 -9.62
CA LEU A 86 -17.30 10.36 -9.82
C LEU A 86 -16.47 10.75 -11.04
N THR A 87 -15.16 10.68 -10.90
CA THR A 87 -14.17 10.78 -11.99
C THR A 87 -13.38 9.48 -12.03
N THR A 88 -13.21 8.91 -13.23
CA THR A 88 -12.40 7.71 -13.45
C THR A 88 -11.16 8.08 -14.25
N VAL A 89 -10.01 7.61 -13.79
CA VAL A 89 -8.70 7.85 -14.40
C VAL A 89 -7.98 6.54 -14.61
N THR A 90 -7.35 6.35 -15.76
CA THR A 90 -6.33 5.32 -15.94
C THR A 90 -4.94 5.93 -15.79
N ALA A 91 -4.00 5.18 -15.19
CA ALA A 91 -2.61 5.59 -15.01
C ALA A 91 -1.67 4.45 -15.42
N ARG A 92 -0.61 4.77 -16.13
CA ARG A 92 0.35 3.81 -16.71
C ARG A 92 1.76 4.21 -16.32
N LEU A 93 2.46 3.36 -15.57
CA LEU A 93 3.87 3.56 -15.27
C LEU A 93 4.72 2.97 -16.40
N ILE A 94 5.50 3.80 -17.05
CA ILE A 94 6.33 3.45 -18.20
C ILE A 94 7.79 3.73 -17.90
N GLN A 95 8.66 2.76 -18.14
CA GLN A 95 10.11 2.92 -18.01
C GLN A 95 10.80 2.21 -19.17
N ASN A 96 11.78 2.88 -19.79
CA ASN A 96 12.53 2.37 -20.94
C ASN A 96 11.62 1.88 -22.09
N GLY A 97 10.53 2.62 -22.35
CA GLY A 97 9.55 2.30 -23.39
C GLY A 97 8.66 1.09 -23.07
N LYS A 98 8.73 0.53 -21.87
CA LYS A 98 7.94 -0.64 -21.46
C LYS A 98 6.97 -0.27 -20.35
N LEU A 99 5.75 -0.79 -20.44
CA LEU A 99 4.74 -0.68 -19.39
C LEU A 99 5.16 -1.54 -18.19
N GLN A 100 5.27 -0.92 -17.02
CA GLN A 100 5.64 -1.56 -15.76
C GLN A 100 4.41 -1.90 -14.93
N ALA A 101 3.47 -0.94 -14.80
CA ALA A 101 2.22 -1.11 -14.08
C ALA A 101 1.09 -0.36 -14.78
N LEU A 102 -0.13 -0.87 -14.65
CA LEU A 102 -1.36 -0.28 -15.15
C LEU A 102 -2.33 -0.13 -13.98
N ALA A 103 -2.92 1.04 -13.82
CA ALA A 103 -3.89 1.31 -12.77
C ALA A 103 -5.18 1.93 -13.33
N THR A 104 -6.29 1.66 -12.62
CA THR A 104 -7.55 2.38 -12.74
C THR A 104 -7.88 2.97 -11.38
N ALA A 105 -8.18 4.26 -11.35
CA ALA A 105 -8.51 5.01 -10.14
C ALA A 105 -9.91 5.63 -10.25
N ALA A 106 -10.66 5.61 -9.14
CA ALA A 106 -11.93 6.28 -9.02
C ALA A 106 -11.88 7.33 -7.91
N HIS A 107 -12.18 8.56 -8.26
CA HIS A 107 -12.23 9.71 -7.35
C HIS A 107 -13.68 10.19 -7.23
N ALA A 108 -14.15 10.43 -6.01
CA ALA A 108 -15.55 10.81 -5.81
C ALA A 108 -15.72 11.80 -4.67
N ILE A 109 -16.70 12.70 -4.86
CA ILE A 109 -17.16 13.59 -3.78
C ILE A 109 -17.81 12.76 -2.67
N PRO A 110 -17.64 13.13 -1.40
CA PRO A 110 -18.39 12.55 -0.29
C PRO A 110 -19.91 12.68 -0.52
N ARG A 111 -20.67 11.74 0.01
CA ARG A 111 -22.13 11.75 -0.08
C ARG A 111 -22.72 11.73 1.33
N GLU A 112 -23.65 12.62 1.60
CA GLU A 112 -24.44 12.59 2.82
C GLU A 112 -25.51 11.50 2.70
N THR A 113 -25.16 10.30 3.13
CA THR A 113 -26.10 9.16 3.20
C THR A 113 -25.93 8.49 4.55
N GLY A 114 -26.97 7.85 5.04
CA GLY A 114 -26.87 6.93 6.17
C GLY A 114 -25.88 5.81 5.83
N GLY A 115 -25.18 5.31 6.84
CA GLY A 115 -24.19 4.25 6.67
C GLY A 115 -24.10 3.38 7.91
N PHE A 116 -23.36 2.27 7.80
CA PHE A 116 -23.00 1.40 8.92
C PHE A 116 -21.61 0.83 8.69
N VAL A 117 -20.95 0.44 9.78
CA VAL A 117 -19.70 -0.32 9.75
C VAL A 117 -19.91 -1.54 10.68
N HIS A 118 -20.03 -2.74 10.11
CA HIS A 118 -20.10 -3.99 10.87
C HIS A 118 -18.73 -4.65 11.06
N ALA A 119 -17.72 -4.22 10.27
CA ALA A 119 -16.34 -4.62 10.51
C ALA A 119 -15.90 -4.14 11.88
N ARG A 120 -15.06 -4.93 12.55
CA ARG A 120 -14.56 -4.61 13.89
C ARG A 120 -13.05 -4.63 13.87
N MET A 121 -12.46 -3.54 14.33
CA MET A 121 -11.02 -3.51 14.55
C MET A 121 -10.62 -4.66 15.49
N PRO A 122 -9.58 -5.43 15.16
CA PRO A 122 -9.04 -6.44 16.05
C PRO A 122 -8.67 -5.86 17.42
N GLU A 123 -8.95 -6.60 18.49
CA GLU A 123 -8.46 -6.26 19.82
C GLU A 123 -6.98 -6.62 19.91
N VAL A 124 -6.13 -5.62 19.99
CA VAL A 124 -4.67 -5.76 20.01
C VAL A 124 -4.07 -4.87 21.09
N ARG A 125 -2.85 -5.21 21.52
CA ARG A 125 -2.07 -4.35 22.41
C ARG A 125 -1.80 -3.00 21.74
N PRO A 126 -1.77 -1.91 22.51
CA PRO A 126 -1.41 -0.59 21.96
C PRO A 126 0.03 -0.60 21.41
N PRO A 127 0.38 0.33 20.52
CA PRO A 127 1.69 0.30 19.84
C PRO A 127 2.87 0.31 20.81
N GLU A 128 2.74 0.96 21.97
CA GLU A 128 3.82 1.08 22.98
C GLU A 128 4.17 -0.28 23.63
N GLU A 129 3.24 -1.22 23.63
CA GLU A 129 3.39 -2.55 24.21
C GLU A 129 3.74 -3.64 23.17
N CYS A 130 3.85 -3.26 21.90
CA CYS A 130 4.16 -4.19 20.83
C CYS A 130 5.65 -4.17 20.48
N GLU A 131 6.16 -5.32 20.03
CA GLU A 131 7.54 -5.43 19.60
C GLU A 131 7.80 -4.61 18.34
N VAL A 132 8.90 -3.88 18.35
CA VAL A 132 9.43 -3.21 17.15
C VAL A 132 10.20 -4.25 16.35
N ARG A 133 9.93 -4.31 15.06
CA ARG A 133 10.73 -5.18 14.19
C ARG A 133 12.16 -4.67 14.12
N GLU A 134 13.08 -5.41 14.72
CA GLU A 134 14.51 -5.15 14.56
C GLU A 134 14.95 -5.56 13.15
N GLN A 135 15.77 -4.71 12.53
CA GLN A 135 16.35 -4.98 11.22
C GLN A 135 17.56 -5.92 11.38
N PRO A 136 17.71 -6.95 10.53
CA PRO A 136 18.98 -7.67 10.46
C PRO A 136 20.08 -6.69 10.03
N THR A 137 21.10 -6.56 10.87
CA THR A 137 22.22 -5.61 10.67
C THR A 137 23.23 -6.04 9.60
N ASP A 138 23.08 -7.26 9.03
CA ASP A 138 24.05 -7.88 8.13
C ASP A 138 23.64 -7.92 6.65
N ARG A 139 22.57 -7.22 6.26
CA ARG A 139 22.09 -7.23 4.88
C ARG A 139 22.24 -5.87 4.22
N ASP A 140 23.02 -5.84 3.18
CA ASP A 140 23.19 -4.75 2.18
C ASP A 140 21.89 -4.50 1.35
N MET A 141 20.73 -4.61 1.96
CA MET A 141 19.46 -4.38 1.26
C MET A 141 18.86 -3.04 1.67
N PRO A 142 18.67 -2.12 0.72
CA PRO A 142 17.86 -0.93 0.95
C PRO A 142 16.44 -1.43 1.24
N SER A 143 16.10 -1.42 2.50
CA SER A 143 14.92 -2.08 2.99
C SER A 143 13.76 -1.09 3.05
N LEU A 144 12.63 -1.46 2.50
CA LEU A 144 11.33 -0.84 2.76
C LEU A 144 11.11 -0.59 4.27
N HIS A 145 11.63 -1.49 5.11
CA HIS A 145 11.55 -1.39 6.56
C HIS A 145 12.24 -0.16 7.14
N ASP A 146 13.21 0.46 6.42
CA ASP A 146 13.79 1.74 6.83
C ASP A 146 12.82 2.91 6.67
N ARG A 147 11.73 2.72 5.94
CA ARG A 147 10.71 3.74 5.68
C ARG A 147 9.61 3.74 6.71
N TYR A 148 9.30 2.56 7.25
CA TYR A 148 8.19 2.37 8.17
C TYR A 148 8.68 1.94 9.55
N GLU A 149 8.00 2.40 10.59
CA GLU A 149 8.01 1.79 11.91
C GLU A 149 6.86 0.77 11.95
N GLN A 150 7.20 -0.49 12.15
CA GLN A 150 6.25 -1.61 12.21
C GLN A 150 6.33 -2.24 13.60
N ARG A 151 5.17 -2.45 14.24
CA ARG A 151 5.03 -3.06 15.55
C ARG A 151 4.03 -4.20 15.47
N PHE A 152 4.49 -5.43 15.60
CA PHE A 152 3.67 -6.61 15.41
C PHE A 152 2.69 -6.79 16.57
N ALA A 153 1.41 -7.04 16.25
CA ALA A 153 0.33 -7.20 17.22
C ALA A 153 -0.62 -8.37 16.87
N ILE A 154 -0.58 -8.85 15.63
CA ILE A 154 -1.44 -9.91 15.10
C ILE A 154 -0.58 -10.97 14.44
N GLY A 155 -0.73 -12.20 14.89
CA GLY A 155 0.04 -13.35 14.41
C GLY A 155 1.52 -13.32 14.79
N PRO A 156 2.29 -14.37 14.46
CA PRO A 156 3.71 -14.45 14.73
C PRO A 156 4.50 -13.48 13.84
N VAL A 157 5.63 -13.00 14.34
CA VAL A 157 6.53 -12.15 13.56
C VAL A 157 7.17 -12.98 12.45
N PRO A 158 6.96 -12.65 11.17
CA PRO A 158 7.53 -13.39 10.05
C PRO A 158 9.06 -13.47 10.15
N PHE A 159 9.61 -14.66 9.87
CA PHE A 159 11.05 -14.96 9.94
C PHE A 159 11.68 -14.85 11.33
N SER A 160 10.88 -14.73 12.39
CA SER A 160 11.35 -14.86 13.77
C SER A 160 11.51 -16.33 14.18
N LYS A 161 11.88 -16.56 15.45
CA LYS A 161 11.92 -17.90 16.06
C LYS A 161 10.56 -18.33 16.62
N GLU A 162 9.55 -17.50 16.52
CA GLU A 162 8.20 -17.82 16.96
C GLU A 162 7.61 -18.97 16.14
N GLU A 163 6.80 -19.78 16.80
CA GLU A 163 6.09 -20.86 16.14
C GLU A 163 5.00 -20.30 15.22
N ARG A 164 5.01 -20.72 13.97
CA ARG A 164 4.00 -20.34 13.00
C ARG A 164 2.65 -20.97 13.37
N THR A 165 1.57 -20.28 13.06
CA THR A 165 0.20 -20.75 13.25
C THR A 165 -0.34 -21.41 11.98
N LYS A 166 -1.49 -22.07 12.08
CA LYS A 166 -2.20 -22.54 10.87
C LYS A 166 -2.86 -21.39 10.13
N GLU A 167 -3.29 -20.34 10.84
CA GLU A 167 -3.86 -19.16 10.22
C GLU A 167 -2.77 -18.32 9.56
N ALA A 168 -2.95 -18.04 8.28
CA ALA A 168 -2.15 -17.07 7.58
C ALA A 168 -2.71 -15.68 7.85
N ARG A 169 -2.42 -15.13 9.03
CA ARG A 169 -2.83 -13.80 9.46
C ARG A 169 -1.66 -13.08 10.11
N SER A 170 -1.42 -11.84 9.70
CA SER A 170 -0.35 -11.00 10.23
C SER A 170 -0.75 -9.53 10.19
N GLY A 171 -0.37 -8.81 11.22
CA GLY A 171 -0.71 -7.39 11.30
C GLY A 171 -0.08 -6.71 12.49
N GLY A 172 -0.42 -5.45 12.63
CA GLY A 172 0.06 -4.62 13.71
C GLY A 172 0.05 -3.14 13.35
N TRP A 173 0.75 -2.35 14.14
CA TRP A 173 0.80 -0.92 13.99
C TRP A 173 1.90 -0.51 13.01
N ILE A 174 1.56 0.41 12.11
CA ILE A 174 2.48 0.92 11.10
C ILE A 174 2.34 2.44 10.94
N ARG A 175 3.46 3.11 10.71
CA ARG A 175 3.55 4.50 10.29
C ARG A 175 4.83 4.75 9.51
N LEU A 176 4.90 5.84 8.77
CA LEU A 176 6.19 6.32 8.25
C LEU A 176 7.10 6.76 9.39
N LYS A 177 8.40 6.47 9.31
CA LYS A 177 9.39 6.95 10.30
C LYS A 177 9.57 8.47 10.26
N GLU A 178 9.34 9.10 9.11
CA GLU A 178 9.34 10.55 8.96
C GLU A 178 7.88 11.03 8.94
N PRO A 179 7.40 11.70 10.01
CA PRO A 179 6.02 12.16 10.10
C PRO A 179 5.63 13.10 8.96
N ARG A 180 4.39 12.96 8.49
CA ARG A 180 3.77 13.81 7.48
C ARG A 180 2.24 13.83 7.61
N PRO A 181 1.54 14.83 7.07
CA PRO A 181 0.09 14.77 6.97
C PRO A 181 -0.36 13.56 6.17
N TRP A 182 -1.32 12.81 6.69
CA TRP A 182 -1.88 11.64 6.04
C TRP A 182 -2.63 11.99 4.76
N ASP A 183 -2.47 11.17 3.74
CA ASP A 183 -3.23 11.26 2.49
C ASP A 183 -3.58 9.87 1.93
N THR A 184 -4.37 9.86 0.87
CA THR A 184 -4.82 8.62 0.21
C THR A 184 -3.69 7.85 -0.46
N ALA A 185 -2.62 8.54 -0.87
CA ALA A 185 -1.44 7.89 -1.47
C ALA A 185 -0.63 7.12 -0.43
N GLU A 186 -0.52 7.62 0.81
CA GLU A 186 0.11 6.89 1.92
C GLU A 186 -0.70 5.67 2.33
N ILE A 187 -2.04 5.80 2.41
CA ILE A 187 -2.93 4.66 2.67
C ILE A 187 -2.75 3.58 1.58
N ALA A 188 -2.72 3.98 0.30
CA ALA A 188 -2.47 3.03 -0.79
C ALA A 188 -1.10 2.35 -0.67
N ALA A 189 -0.07 3.07 -0.21
CA ALA A 189 1.25 2.50 0.04
C ALA A 189 1.24 1.48 1.19
N ILE A 190 0.53 1.78 2.27
CA ILE A 190 0.45 0.92 3.46
C ILE A 190 -0.27 -0.40 3.14
N CYS A 191 -1.21 -0.42 2.20
CA CYS A 191 -1.92 -1.62 1.79
C CYS A 191 -1.01 -2.73 1.20
N ASP A 192 0.26 -2.44 0.93
CA ASP A 192 1.26 -3.43 0.49
C ASP A 192 2.61 -3.30 1.27
N ALA A 193 2.62 -2.57 2.38
CA ALA A 193 3.84 -2.32 3.15
C ALA A 193 4.12 -3.35 4.24
N TRP A 194 3.19 -4.26 4.51
CA TRP A 194 3.33 -5.32 5.52
C TRP A 194 3.86 -6.60 4.88
N PRO A 195 4.61 -7.44 5.61
CA PRO A 195 4.96 -8.77 5.11
C PRO A 195 3.71 -9.60 4.79
N PRO A 196 3.68 -10.34 3.66
CA PRO A 196 2.55 -11.20 3.32
C PRO A 196 2.13 -12.13 4.48
N ALA A 197 0.83 -12.18 4.74
CA ALA A 197 0.25 -12.95 5.87
C ALA A 197 0.57 -14.44 5.79
N ILE A 198 0.79 -14.98 4.59
CA ILE A 198 1.17 -16.39 4.38
C ILE A 198 2.48 -16.75 5.09
N PHE A 199 3.38 -15.79 5.34
CA PHE A 199 4.63 -16.06 6.06
C PHE A 199 4.41 -16.35 7.56
N ALA A 200 3.25 -16.04 8.10
CA ALA A 200 2.85 -16.42 9.46
C ALA A 200 2.32 -17.87 9.53
N SER A 201 1.98 -18.48 8.39
CA SER A 201 1.39 -19.82 8.36
C SER A 201 2.41 -20.96 8.36
N SER A 202 2.13 -22.00 9.17
CA SER A 202 2.85 -23.27 9.11
C SER A 202 2.60 -24.06 7.81
N ASP A 203 1.47 -23.76 7.13
CA ASP A 203 1.06 -24.43 5.89
C ASP A 203 1.58 -23.68 4.64
N MET A 204 2.49 -22.70 4.84
CA MET A 204 3.12 -22.00 3.72
C MET A 204 3.87 -22.97 2.81
N PRO A 205 3.57 -22.98 1.48
CA PRO A 205 4.32 -23.79 0.53
C PRO A 205 5.80 -23.39 0.48
N PRO A 206 6.70 -24.29 0.15
CA PRO A 206 8.10 -23.93 -0.11
C PRO A 206 8.19 -22.86 -1.18
N THR A 207 8.95 -21.82 -0.92
CA THR A 207 9.22 -20.72 -1.88
C THR A 207 10.68 -20.32 -1.83
N SER A 208 11.26 -20.05 -2.96
CA SER A 208 12.62 -19.51 -3.11
C SER A 208 12.63 -18.07 -3.64
N GLY A 209 11.50 -17.63 -4.17
CA GLY A 209 11.36 -16.35 -4.88
C GLY A 209 10.52 -15.30 -4.16
N GLY A 210 9.93 -15.67 -3.02
CA GLY A 210 8.97 -14.81 -2.31
C GLY A 210 7.55 -14.88 -2.89
N VAL A 211 6.78 -13.85 -2.63
CA VAL A 211 5.37 -13.74 -3.05
C VAL A 211 5.17 -12.39 -3.75
N PRO A 212 5.57 -12.26 -5.03
CA PRO A 212 5.30 -11.04 -5.77
C PRO A 212 3.80 -10.88 -6.04
N THR A 213 3.33 -9.65 -5.94
CA THR A 213 1.95 -9.24 -6.20
C THR A 213 1.69 -9.15 -7.70
N VAL A 214 0.61 -9.77 -8.17
CA VAL A 214 0.11 -9.70 -9.55
C VAL A 214 -0.78 -8.48 -9.72
N ASP A 215 -1.76 -8.33 -8.82
CA ASP A 215 -2.62 -7.16 -8.75
C ASP A 215 -2.88 -6.74 -7.29
N LEU A 216 -3.27 -5.48 -7.12
CA LEU A 216 -3.68 -4.90 -5.84
C LEU A 216 -4.88 -4.00 -6.09
N THR A 217 -5.95 -4.23 -5.35
CA THR A 217 -7.10 -3.32 -5.27
C THR A 217 -7.17 -2.71 -3.88
N VAL A 218 -7.30 -1.39 -3.82
CA VAL A 218 -7.47 -0.61 -2.59
C VAL A 218 -8.79 0.15 -2.65
N HIS A 219 -9.62 0.04 -1.61
CA HIS A 219 -10.81 0.83 -1.41
C HIS A 219 -10.62 1.73 -0.19
N ILE A 220 -10.63 3.05 -0.38
CA ILE A 220 -10.49 4.03 0.70
C ILE A 220 -11.89 4.46 1.12
N LEU A 221 -12.30 4.03 2.30
CA LEU A 221 -13.66 4.17 2.81
C LEU A 221 -13.87 5.52 3.51
N ALA A 222 -12.86 6.02 4.21
CA ALA A 222 -12.93 7.21 5.04
C ALA A 222 -11.77 8.19 4.77
N PRO A 223 -11.60 8.70 3.53
CA PRO A 223 -10.51 9.62 3.21
C PRO A 223 -10.61 10.96 3.95
N GLU A 224 -11.83 11.36 4.34
CA GLU A 224 -12.09 12.57 5.13
C GLU A 224 -11.49 12.54 6.53
N ILE A 225 -11.25 11.34 7.07
CA ILE A 225 -10.64 11.16 8.39
C ILE A 225 -9.14 11.44 8.36
N LEU A 226 -8.48 11.18 7.24
CA LEU A 226 -7.01 11.23 7.14
C LEU A 226 -6.44 12.58 7.56
N ALA A 227 -7.10 13.67 7.18
CA ALA A 227 -6.68 15.02 7.57
C ALA A 227 -6.76 15.29 9.09
N SER A 228 -7.50 14.48 9.85
CA SER A 228 -7.62 14.60 11.32
C SER A 228 -6.64 13.74 12.09
N LEU A 229 -5.91 12.83 11.42
CA LEU A 229 -4.90 12.02 12.05
C LEU A 229 -3.64 12.85 12.33
N ALA A 230 -3.02 12.64 13.50
CA ALA A 230 -1.72 13.25 13.77
C ALA A 230 -0.67 12.75 12.74
N PRO A 231 0.25 13.62 12.31
CA PRO A 231 1.26 13.24 11.31
C PRO A 231 2.13 12.02 11.68
N ASP A 232 2.26 11.74 12.96
CA ASP A 232 3.00 10.62 13.55
C ASP A 232 2.09 9.52 14.12
N ALA A 233 0.79 9.56 13.84
CA ALA A 233 -0.14 8.53 14.28
C ALA A 233 0.22 7.16 13.70
N PHE A 234 -0.03 6.10 14.47
CA PHE A 234 -0.06 4.75 13.93
C PHE A 234 -1.44 4.44 13.35
N VAL A 235 -1.45 3.64 12.29
CA VAL A 235 -2.63 2.90 11.84
C VAL A 235 -2.42 1.42 12.10
N LEU A 236 -3.49 0.68 12.39
CA LEU A 236 -3.44 -0.77 12.51
C LEU A 236 -3.69 -1.39 11.15
N VAL A 237 -2.86 -2.34 10.76
CA VAL A 237 -3.07 -3.18 9.58
C VAL A 237 -3.36 -4.61 10.00
N ASP A 238 -4.27 -5.27 9.30
CA ASP A 238 -4.65 -6.67 9.52
C ASP A 238 -4.76 -7.37 8.17
N PHE A 239 -3.83 -8.25 7.87
CA PHE A 239 -3.77 -9.00 6.61
C PHE A 239 -4.03 -10.48 6.84
N SER A 240 -4.78 -11.10 5.93
CA SER A 240 -5.09 -12.53 5.98
C SER A 240 -5.11 -13.16 4.60
N THR A 241 -4.57 -14.39 4.50
CA THR A 241 -4.65 -15.28 3.34
C THR A 241 -5.47 -16.49 3.72
N ARG A 242 -6.51 -16.82 2.97
CA ARG A 242 -7.40 -17.96 3.24
C ARG A 242 -7.23 -19.11 2.27
N ALA A 243 -6.60 -18.84 1.13
CA ALA A 243 -6.39 -19.84 0.10
C ALA A 243 -5.06 -19.66 -0.64
N VAL A 244 -4.38 -20.78 -0.84
CA VAL A 244 -3.24 -20.92 -1.77
C VAL A 244 -3.56 -22.08 -2.69
N GLN A 245 -3.77 -21.83 -3.98
CA GLN A 245 -4.11 -22.86 -4.96
C GLN A 245 -3.40 -22.61 -6.29
N GLY A 246 -2.84 -23.66 -6.88
CA GLY A 246 -2.16 -23.57 -8.18
C GLY A 246 -0.95 -22.62 -8.19
N GLY A 247 -0.32 -22.37 -7.04
CA GLY A 247 0.78 -21.43 -6.92
C GLY A 247 0.34 -19.96 -6.75
N TYR A 248 -0.95 -19.68 -6.60
CA TYR A 248 -1.50 -18.35 -6.35
C TYR A 248 -2.16 -18.27 -4.98
N LEU A 249 -2.06 -17.11 -4.36
CA LEU A 249 -2.77 -16.80 -3.10
C LEU A 249 -3.58 -15.51 -3.26
N GLU A 250 -4.65 -15.41 -2.51
CA GLU A 250 -5.31 -14.14 -2.23
C GLU A 250 -4.85 -13.60 -0.87
N GLU A 251 -4.81 -12.30 -0.73
CA GLU A 251 -4.61 -11.65 0.56
C GLU A 251 -5.59 -10.49 0.71
N ASP A 252 -6.36 -10.51 1.80
CA ASP A 252 -7.23 -9.41 2.21
C ASP A 252 -6.53 -8.57 3.28
N GLY A 253 -6.71 -7.25 3.21
CA GLY A 253 -6.17 -6.30 4.18
C GLY A 253 -7.20 -5.30 4.67
N GLU A 254 -7.15 -4.96 5.94
CA GLU A 254 -7.91 -3.89 6.56
C GLU A 254 -6.97 -2.89 7.24
N ILE A 255 -7.26 -1.60 7.05
CA ILE A 255 -6.49 -0.51 7.62
C ILE A 255 -7.40 0.28 8.55
N TRP A 256 -7.01 0.41 9.81
CA TRP A 256 -7.79 1.03 10.87
C TRP A 256 -7.03 2.21 11.50
N SER A 257 -7.74 3.27 11.84
CA SER A 257 -7.19 4.29 12.75
C SER A 257 -7.13 3.74 14.18
N ALA A 258 -6.28 4.32 15.02
CA ALA A 258 -6.10 3.87 16.40
C ALA A 258 -7.38 3.99 17.26
N ASP A 259 -8.33 4.83 16.87
CA ASP A 259 -9.64 4.98 17.51
C ASP A 259 -10.73 4.06 16.93
N GLY A 260 -10.35 3.08 16.09
CA GLY A 260 -11.23 2.01 15.62
C GLY A 260 -12.07 2.33 14.39
N ARG A 261 -11.70 3.36 13.61
CA ARG A 261 -12.37 3.67 12.34
C ARG A 261 -11.71 2.93 11.18
N LEU A 262 -12.51 2.23 10.36
CA LEU A 262 -12.04 1.56 9.15
C LEU A 262 -11.71 2.60 8.08
N LEU A 263 -10.43 2.73 7.75
CA LEU A 263 -9.92 3.70 6.77
C LEU A 263 -9.95 3.15 5.36
N ALA A 264 -9.48 1.90 5.19
CA ALA A 264 -9.38 1.27 3.88
C ALA A 264 -9.46 -0.26 3.98
N GLN A 265 -9.81 -0.88 2.85
CA GLN A 265 -9.69 -2.31 2.61
C GLN A 265 -8.87 -2.54 1.34
N ALA A 266 -8.07 -3.61 1.35
CA ALA A 266 -7.27 -4.03 0.21
C ALA A 266 -7.49 -5.50 -0.10
N ARG A 267 -7.32 -5.87 -1.36
CA ARG A 267 -7.22 -7.26 -1.81
C ARG A 267 -6.14 -7.37 -2.88
N GLN A 268 -5.33 -8.40 -2.77
CA GLN A 268 -4.31 -8.69 -3.77
C GLN A 268 -4.29 -10.16 -4.16
N LEU A 269 -3.86 -10.42 -5.40
CA LEU A 269 -3.45 -11.73 -5.88
C LEU A 269 -1.93 -11.78 -5.88
N GLY A 270 -1.36 -12.72 -5.15
CA GLY A 270 0.07 -13.00 -5.13
C GLY A 270 0.40 -14.33 -5.84
N VAL A 271 1.65 -14.47 -6.30
CA VAL A 271 2.14 -15.75 -6.83
C VAL A 271 3.28 -16.25 -5.94
N VAL A 272 3.21 -17.53 -5.55
CA VAL A 272 4.27 -18.21 -4.78
C VAL A 272 5.32 -18.72 -5.76
N LEU A 273 6.57 -18.20 -5.68
CA LEU A 273 7.69 -18.52 -6.59
C LEU A 273 8.69 -19.49 -5.97
#